data_eb7b57bb1c9927d18e9acc09d88e55ef
#
_entry.id   eb7b57bb1c9927d18e9acc09d88e55ef
#
_cell.length_a   1.000
_cell.length_b   1.000
_cell.length_c   1.000
_cell.angle_alpha   90.00
_cell.angle_beta   90.00
_cell.angle_gamma   90.00
#
_symmetry.space_group_name_H-M   'P 1'
#
loop_
_entity.id
_entity.type
_entity.pdbx_description
1 polymer ?
#
loop_
_entity_poly.entity_id
_entity_poly.type
_entity_poly.pdbx_seq_one_letter_code
_entity_poly.pdbx_strand_id
1 'polypeptide(L)'
;MLEMIRRIFKIAGRSRQKIIVGITFNILKSFFNGFMMFGVFWILLHLENLTPTIILQAFGVVLGSVIGRFFFQWMYDRTMSGTGYDIFRDYRLEIGEKLKQAPMGYFSEQNLGTIQTILTTTIADLEGYSMLAIEQMTSGVAMAALMSIMMFFFNPIIAILSLIGLLLGLLVLRWVRSRAAQYAPIYQEAQENLVSKTMEYIRGISVLRSFSKGEEGQREVRSAFQKKWDADYGQEKATAGVLRFYILVYKLMSCVLIAAAGLLFMAGKISLPYCLTFLFCAFTVYSDLETMGNSAFLSKKINTELDRLEEVTNIPQMDTSTDKLETSHYDITLDHVSFGYDKRQVIHDISLNIPEHTTCAIVGPSGSGKTTLCNLIARFWDVQDGAVRIGGKDVKNYTADSILEHISMVFQNVYLFHDSIENNIKFGKPDATHEEVEAAAKRACCHDFISALPDGYNTIIGEGGSTLSGGEKQRISIARAILKDAPLSLI
;
A
#
# COMPACT_ATOMS: atom_id res chain seq x y z
N MET A 1 2.49 -17.89 -4.68
CA MET A 1 3.60 -17.43 -5.54
C MET A 1 3.08 -16.91 -6.88
N LEU A 2 2.55 -17.79 -7.74
CA LEU A 2 1.99 -17.38 -9.03
C LEU A 2 0.87 -16.35 -8.90
N GLU A 3 0.02 -16.47 -7.87
CA GLU A 3 -1.04 -15.51 -7.57
C GLU A 3 -0.48 -14.12 -7.26
N MET A 4 0.51 -14.01 -6.36
CA MET A 4 1.18 -12.75 -6.06
C MET A 4 1.79 -12.10 -7.30
N ILE A 5 2.56 -12.89 -8.08
CA ILE A 5 3.15 -12.42 -9.33
C ILE A 5 2.06 -11.95 -10.29
N ARG A 6 0.98 -12.74 -10.47
CA ARG A 6 -0.15 -12.37 -11.33
C ARG A 6 -0.82 -11.06 -10.89
N ARG A 7 -1.00 -10.84 -9.59
CA ARG A 7 -1.60 -9.60 -9.04
C ARG A 7 -0.68 -8.40 -9.28
N ILE A 8 0.63 -8.56 -9.01
CA ILE A 8 1.61 -7.50 -9.30
C ILE A 8 1.62 -7.18 -10.81
N PHE A 9 1.55 -8.20 -11.67
CA PHE A 9 1.44 -7.99 -13.12
C PHE A 9 0.16 -7.27 -13.54
N LYS A 10 -0.96 -7.48 -12.82
CA LYS A 10 -2.22 -6.78 -13.08
C LYS A 10 -2.09 -5.29 -12.80
N ILE A 11 -1.43 -4.93 -11.69
CA ILE A 11 -1.20 -3.54 -11.25
C ILE A 11 -0.11 -2.87 -12.08
N ALA A 12 0.87 -3.63 -12.58
CA ALA A 12 2.07 -3.10 -13.24
C ALA A 12 1.79 -2.35 -14.58
N GLY A 13 0.62 -2.49 -15.18
CA GLY A 13 0.24 -1.75 -16.37
C GLY A 13 1.33 -1.75 -17.46
N ARG A 14 1.85 -0.56 -17.79
CA ARG A 14 2.91 -0.36 -18.78
C ARG A 14 4.26 -0.95 -18.34
N SER A 15 4.50 -1.09 -17.06
CA SER A 15 5.76 -1.63 -16.49
C SER A 15 5.85 -3.16 -16.56
N ARG A 16 4.80 -3.86 -17.03
CA ARG A 16 4.78 -5.33 -17.16
C ARG A 16 5.96 -5.88 -17.99
N GLN A 17 6.32 -5.22 -19.06
CA GLN A 17 7.47 -5.63 -19.90
C GLN A 17 8.80 -5.55 -19.15
N LYS A 18 8.99 -4.50 -18.33
CA LYS A 18 10.20 -4.36 -17.51
C LYS A 18 10.33 -5.51 -16.50
N ILE A 19 9.22 -5.96 -15.90
CA ILE A 19 9.22 -7.11 -14.98
C ILE A 19 9.64 -8.40 -15.71
N ILE A 20 9.10 -8.65 -16.92
CA ILE A 20 9.45 -9.83 -17.72
C ILE A 20 10.94 -9.82 -18.05
N VAL A 21 11.46 -8.68 -18.52
CA VAL A 21 12.90 -8.50 -18.82
C VAL A 21 13.75 -8.72 -17.55
N GLY A 22 13.31 -8.18 -16.40
CA GLY A 22 13.99 -8.40 -15.12
C GLY A 22 14.03 -9.88 -14.73
N ILE A 23 12.90 -10.61 -14.83
CA ILE A 23 12.87 -12.05 -14.56
C ILE A 23 13.82 -12.79 -15.50
N THR A 24 13.91 -12.39 -16.77
CA THR A 24 14.85 -12.99 -17.74
C THR A 24 16.30 -12.77 -17.30
N PHE A 25 16.65 -11.57 -16.86
CA PHE A 25 18.00 -11.29 -16.33
C PHE A 25 18.29 -12.10 -15.07
N ASN A 26 17.30 -12.29 -14.20
CA ASN A 26 17.45 -13.12 -13.00
C ASN A 26 17.70 -14.60 -13.33
N ILE A 27 17.04 -15.13 -14.36
CA ILE A 27 17.29 -16.49 -14.88
C ILE A 27 18.71 -16.58 -15.47
N LEU A 28 19.13 -15.59 -16.26
CA LEU A 28 20.49 -15.56 -16.83
C LEU A 28 21.56 -15.43 -15.74
N LYS A 29 21.33 -14.62 -14.71
CA LYS A 29 22.17 -14.57 -13.51
C LYS A 29 22.33 -15.95 -12.87
N SER A 30 21.22 -16.69 -12.69
CA SER A 30 21.22 -18.04 -12.13
C SER A 30 21.96 -19.02 -13.01
N PHE A 31 21.87 -18.89 -14.33
CA PHE A 31 22.64 -19.69 -15.28
C PHE A 31 24.14 -19.49 -15.10
N PHE A 32 24.62 -18.24 -15.05
CA PHE A 32 26.04 -17.97 -14.82
C PHE A 32 26.52 -18.43 -13.45
N ASN A 33 25.67 -18.34 -12.43
CA ASN A 33 25.97 -18.88 -11.10
C ASN A 33 26.16 -20.42 -11.13
N GLY A 34 25.29 -21.13 -11.83
CA GLY A 34 25.44 -22.59 -12.04
C GLY A 34 26.65 -22.94 -12.90
N PHE A 35 26.92 -22.12 -13.93
CA PHE A 35 28.03 -22.37 -14.85
C PHE A 35 29.42 -22.25 -14.18
N MET A 36 29.53 -21.58 -13.05
CA MET A 36 30.73 -21.57 -12.22
C MET A 36 31.17 -23.00 -11.80
N MET A 37 30.20 -23.90 -11.59
CA MET A 37 30.49 -25.31 -11.27
C MET A 37 31.19 -26.05 -12.41
N PHE A 38 31.01 -25.61 -13.66
CA PHE A 38 31.67 -26.19 -14.80
C PHE A 38 33.19 -25.96 -14.76
N GLY A 39 33.65 -24.82 -14.22
CA GLY A 39 35.08 -24.57 -14.01
C GLY A 39 35.71 -25.55 -13.02
N VAL A 40 34.99 -25.89 -11.93
CA VAL A 40 35.42 -26.90 -10.97
C VAL A 40 35.46 -28.28 -11.63
N PHE A 41 34.39 -28.62 -12.35
CA PHE A 41 34.33 -29.89 -13.10
C PHE A 41 35.49 -30.02 -14.11
N TRP A 42 35.84 -28.94 -14.82
CA TRP A 42 36.93 -28.96 -15.78
C TRP A 42 38.27 -29.31 -15.14
N ILE A 43 38.59 -28.80 -13.96
CA ILE A 43 39.80 -29.19 -13.19
C ILE A 43 39.73 -30.65 -12.76
N LEU A 44 38.58 -31.09 -12.23
CA LEU A 44 38.42 -32.48 -11.76
C LEU A 44 38.53 -33.49 -12.89
N LEU A 45 38.07 -33.14 -14.09
CA LEU A 45 38.16 -34.01 -15.27
C LEU A 45 39.61 -34.25 -15.71
N HIS A 46 40.50 -33.30 -15.50
CA HIS A 46 41.89 -33.36 -15.90
C HIS A 46 42.86 -33.55 -14.72
N LEU A 47 42.36 -34.08 -13.58
CA LEU A 47 43.11 -34.15 -12.32
C LEU A 47 44.43 -34.94 -12.45
N GLU A 48 44.45 -35.97 -13.30
CA GLU A 48 45.65 -36.84 -13.54
C GLU A 48 46.71 -36.15 -14.42
N ASN A 49 46.30 -35.16 -15.26
CA ASN A 49 47.17 -34.50 -16.20
C ASN A 49 47.05 -32.95 -16.11
N LEU A 50 47.12 -32.41 -14.90
CA LEU A 50 47.03 -31.00 -14.65
C LEU A 50 48.19 -30.24 -15.32
N THR A 51 47.84 -29.33 -16.22
CA THR A 51 48.78 -28.40 -16.86
C THR A 51 48.41 -26.97 -16.52
N PRO A 52 49.36 -26.03 -16.55
CA PRO A 52 49.04 -24.58 -16.36
C PRO A 52 47.94 -24.09 -17.30
N THR A 53 47.87 -24.64 -18.51
CA THR A 53 46.86 -24.28 -19.52
C THR A 53 45.45 -24.69 -19.05
N ILE A 54 45.28 -25.88 -18.47
CA ILE A 54 44.02 -26.38 -17.95
C ILE A 54 43.55 -25.53 -16.76
N ILE A 55 44.47 -25.16 -15.88
CA ILE A 55 44.18 -24.25 -14.75
C ILE A 55 43.75 -22.88 -15.26
N LEU A 56 44.44 -22.34 -16.27
CA LEU A 56 44.08 -21.04 -16.86
C LEU A 56 42.71 -21.06 -17.56
N GLN A 57 42.38 -22.16 -18.25
CA GLN A 57 41.08 -22.39 -18.86
C GLN A 57 39.97 -22.43 -17.79
N ALA A 58 40.13 -23.19 -16.73
CA ALA A 58 39.19 -23.27 -15.61
C ALA A 58 39.01 -21.90 -14.93
N PHE A 59 40.12 -21.18 -14.69
CA PHE A 59 40.10 -19.82 -14.17
C PHE A 59 39.30 -18.89 -15.09
N GLY A 60 39.54 -18.98 -16.42
CA GLY A 60 38.80 -18.20 -17.41
C GLY A 60 37.30 -18.48 -17.38
N VAL A 61 36.87 -19.73 -17.23
CA VAL A 61 35.47 -20.13 -17.11
C VAL A 61 34.86 -19.56 -15.82
N VAL A 62 35.53 -19.70 -14.69
CA VAL A 62 35.06 -19.19 -13.40
C VAL A 62 34.98 -17.66 -13.43
N LEU A 63 36.04 -17.01 -13.92
CA LEU A 63 36.06 -15.54 -14.03
C LEU A 63 34.94 -15.02 -14.97
N GLY A 64 34.76 -15.67 -16.12
CA GLY A 64 33.66 -15.34 -17.06
C GLY A 64 32.28 -15.55 -16.41
N SER A 65 32.13 -16.59 -15.60
CA SER A 65 30.90 -16.86 -14.85
C SER A 65 30.62 -15.76 -13.81
N VAL A 66 31.64 -15.35 -13.05
CA VAL A 66 31.55 -14.27 -12.07
C VAL A 66 31.19 -12.94 -12.74
N ILE A 67 31.88 -12.59 -13.84
CA ILE A 67 31.61 -11.37 -14.60
C ILE A 67 30.19 -11.41 -15.18
N GLY A 68 29.77 -12.53 -15.77
CA GLY A 68 28.42 -12.71 -16.32
C GLY A 68 27.35 -12.58 -15.26
N ARG A 69 27.54 -13.26 -14.09
CA ARG A 69 26.65 -13.14 -12.95
C ARG A 69 26.51 -11.69 -12.47
N PHE A 70 27.65 -10.99 -12.31
CA PHE A 70 27.66 -9.58 -11.88
C PHE A 70 26.97 -8.69 -12.89
N PHE A 71 27.24 -8.88 -14.18
CA PHE A 71 26.61 -8.12 -15.27
C PHE A 71 25.08 -8.28 -15.26
N PHE A 72 24.59 -9.52 -15.19
CA PHE A 72 23.14 -9.78 -15.18
C PHE A 72 22.48 -9.37 -13.87
N GLN A 73 23.17 -9.43 -12.73
CA GLN A 73 22.70 -8.83 -11.48
C GLN A 73 22.55 -7.31 -11.63
N TRP A 74 23.55 -6.64 -12.16
CA TRP A 74 23.49 -5.19 -12.40
C TRP A 74 22.35 -4.81 -13.36
N MET A 75 22.14 -5.56 -14.43
CA MET A 75 21.02 -5.37 -15.36
C MET A 75 19.67 -5.59 -14.67
N TYR A 76 19.57 -6.62 -13.82
CA TYR A 76 18.39 -6.88 -13.01
C TYR A 76 18.09 -5.70 -12.07
N ASP A 77 19.07 -5.28 -11.29
CA ASP A 77 18.92 -4.21 -10.31
C ASP A 77 18.49 -2.90 -11.00
N ARG A 78 19.16 -2.56 -12.12
CA ARG A 78 18.81 -1.37 -12.91
C ARG A 78 17.39 -1.42 -13.46
N THR A 79 16.89 -2.61 -13.83
CA THR A 79 15.56 -2.77 -14.44
C THR A 79 14.48 -2.87 -13.38
N MET A 80 14.71 -3.64 -12.31
CA MET A 80 13.66 -3.99 -11.35
C MET A 80 13.54 -3.01 -10.19
N SER A 81 14.65 -2.43 -9.71
CA SER A 81 14.62 -1.48 -8.59
C SER A 81 13.73 -0.26 -8.90
N GLY A 82 13.95 0.39 -10.05
CA GLY A 82 13.11 1.52 -10.46
C GLY A 82 11.67 1.13 -10.82
N THR A 83 11.48 -0.10 -11.32
CA THR A 83 10.15 -0.56 -11.76
C THR A 83 9.17 -0.68 -10.60
N GLY A 84 9.61 -1.14 -9.42
CA GLY A 84 8.78 -1.19 -8.22
C GLY A 84 8.27 0.20 -7.85
N TYR A 85 9.16 1.17 -7.76
CA TYR A 85 8.80 2.56 -7.44
C TYR A 85 7.88 3.18 -8.50
N ASP A 86 8.14 2.96 -9.80
CA ASP A 86 7.28 3.46 -10.88
C ASP A 86 5.85 2.95 -10.77
N ILE A 87 5.66 1.64 -10.54
CA ILE A 87 4.35 1.00 -10.42
C ILE A 87 3.55 1.63 -9.27
N PHE A 88 4.14 1.72 -8.09
CA PHE A 88 3.42 2.17 -6.91
C PHE A 88 3.27 3.69 -6.85
N ARG A 89 4.16 4.47 -7.48
CA ARG A 89 3.94 5.91 -7.75
C ARG A 89 2.68 6.11 -8.59
N ASP A 90 2.59 5.43 -9.73
CA ASP A 90 1.44 5.56 -10.63
C ASP A 90 0.15 5.13 -9.93
N TYR A 91 0.23 4.11 -9.09
CA TYR A 91 -0.91 3.64 -8.30
C TYR A 91 -1.34 4.64 -7.22
N ARG A 92 -0.39 5.31 -6.53
CA ARG A 92 -0.71 6.42 -5.59
C ARG A 92 -1.46 7.55 -6.29
N LEU A 93 -1.01 7.91 -7.50
CA LEU A 93 -1.69 8.94 -8.29
C LEU A 93 -3.12 8.51 -8.68
N GLU A 94 -3.29 7.25 -9.09
CA GLU A 94 -4.61 6.70 -9.40
C GLU A 94 -5.55 6.72 -8.19
N ILE A 95 -5.06 6.33 -7.00
CA ILE A 95 -5.85 6.44 -5.76
C ILE A 95 -6.20 7.91 -5.47
N GLY A 96 -5.25 8.82 -5.62
CA GLY A 96 -5.49 10.26 -5.44
C GLY A 96 -6.62 10.80 -6.33
N GLU A 97 -6.64 10.42 -7.60
CA GLU A 97 -7.72 10.80 -8.52
C GLU A 97 -9.08 10.17 -8.13
N LYS A 98 -9.08 8.91 -7.68
CA LYS A 98 -10.30 8.26 -7.19
C LYS A 98 -10.83 8.90 -5.90
N LEU A 99 -9.93 9.32 -5.00
CA LEU A 99 -10.30 10.00 -3.77
C LEU A 99 -10.97 11.36 -4.04
N LYS A 100 -10.58 12.08 -5.07
CA LYS A 100 -11.25 13.34 -5.46
C LYS A 100 -12.71 13.14 -5.84
N GLN A 101 -13.05 11.97 -6.40
CA GLN A 101 -14.41 11.64 -6.86
C GLN A 101 -15.23 10.90 -5.78
N ALA A 102 -14.65 10.67 -4.61
CA ALA A 102 -15.31 9.99 -3.52
C ALA A 102 -16.33 10.92 -2.82
N PRO A 103 -17.47 10.39 -2.35
CA PRO A 103 -18.40 11.17 -1.53
C PRO A 103 -17.71 11.58 -0.22
N MET A 104 -18.06 12.76 0.30
CA MET A 104 -17.49 13.27 1.57
C MET A 104 -17.67 12.28 2.73
N GLY A 105 -18.75 11.49 2.73
CA GLY A 105 -18.98 10.43 3.72
C GLY A 105 -17.94 9.32 3.75
N TYR A 106 -17.22 9.14 2.66
CA TYR A 106 -16.12 8.20 2.60
C TYR A 106 -14.95 8.61 3.51
N PHE A 107 -14.79 9.92 3.77
CA PHE A 107 -13.74 10.49 4.62
C PHE A 107 -14.12 10.52 6.11
N SER A 108 -14.80 9.49 6.61
CA SER A 108 -14.99 9.30 8.04
C SER A 108 -13.66 9.12 8.78
N GLU A 109 -13.60 9.39 10.09
CA GLU A 109 -12.36 9.21 10.88
C GLU A 109 -11.78 7.80 10.74
N GLN A 110 -12.62 6.77 10.68
CA GLN A 110 -12.21 5.39 10.51
C GLN A 110 -11.56 5.16 9.14
N ASN A 111 -12.14 5.69 8.07
CA ASN A 111 -11.60 5.55 6.71
C ASN A 111 -10.34 6.38 6.50
N LEU A 112 -10.24 7.57 7.09
CA LEU A 112 -9.04 8.42 7.01
C LEU A 112 -7.81 7.69 7.54
N GLY A 113 -7.91 7.03 8.70
CA GLY A 113 -6.80 6.23 9.24
C GLY A 113 -6.39 5.09 8.33
N THR A 114 -7.34 4.43 7.70
CA THR A 114 -7.11 3.35 6.72
C THR A 114 -6.43 3.88 5.47
N ILE A 115 -6.96 4.97 4.88
CA ILE A 115 -6.40 5.63 3.70
C ILE A 115 -4.95 6.07 3.96
N GLN A 116 -4.71 6.73 5.11
CA GLN A 116 -3.37 7.16 5.50
C GLN A 116 -2.41 5.97 5.60
N THR A 117 -2.80 4.89 6.28
CA THR A 117 -1.97 3.68 6.43
C THR A 117 -1.65 3.07 5.06
N ILE A 118 -2.62 3.02 4.16
CA ILE A 118 -2.43 2.44 2.82
C ILE A 118 -1.48 3.30 2.00
N LEU A 119 -1.68 4.61 1.94
CA LEU A 119 -0.87 5.52 1.12
C LEU A 119 0.58 5.64 1.63
N THR A 120 0.80 5.53 2.94
CA THR A 120 2.13 5.71 3.53
C THR A 120 2.85 4.39 3.79
N THR A 121 2.23 3.45 4.50
CA THR A 121 2.89 2.23 4.98
C THR A 121 2.71 1.06 4.03
N THR A 122 1.46 0.74 3.65
CA THR A 122 1.15 -0.42 2.80
C THR A 122 1.83 -0.32 1.44
N ILE A 123 1.74 0.83 0.78
CA ILE A 123 2.38 1.04 -0.52
C ILE A 123 3.91 1.05 -0.37
N ALA A 124 4.48 1.64 0.68
CA ALA A 124 5.92 1.62 0.92
C ALA A 124 6.46 0.19 1.15
N ASP A 125 5.72 -0.63 1.88
CA ASP A 125 6.03 -2.05 2.06
C ASP A 125 5.99 -2.81 0.72
N LEU A 126 4.98 -2.56 -0.11
CA LEU A 126 4.87 -3.15 -1.44
C LEU A 126 6.01 -2.70 -2.37
N GLU A 127 6.40 -1.42 -2.33
CA GLU A 127 7.56 -0.90 -3.08
C GLU A 127 8.85 -1.62 -2.71
N GLY A 128 9.11 -1.77 -1.40
CA GLY A 128 10.35 -2.35 -0.90
C GLY A 128 10.46 -3.87 -1.11
N TYR A 129 9.34 -4.58 -0.95
CA TYR A 129 9.39 -6.04 -0.86
C TYR A 129 8.90 -6.79 -2.09
N SER A 130 8.09 -6.18 -2.97
CA SER A 130 7.49 -6.90 -4.10
C SER A 130 8.51 -7.39 -5.11
N MET A 131 9.47 -6.54 -5.50
CA MET A 131 10.50 -6.91 -6.47
C MET A 131 11.53 -7.89 -5.87
N LEU A 132 11.87 -7.74 -4.59
CA LEU A 132 12.72 -8.66 -3.86
C LEU A 132 12.09 -10.06 -3.77
N ALA A 133 10.78 -10.14 -3.49
CA ALA A 133 10.06 -11.41 -3.46
C ALA A 133 10.05 -12.10 -4.83
N ILE A 134 9.86 -11.35 -5.93
CA ILE A 134 9.94 -11.88 -7.29
C ILE A 134 11.34 -12.42 -7.57
N GLU A 135 12.39 -11.68 -7.19
CA GLU A 135 13.77 -12.12 -7.36
C GLU A 135 14.04 -13.45 -6.68
N GLN A 136 13.81 -13.52 -5.36
CA GLN A 136 14.10 -14.70 -4.55
C GLN A 136 13.32 -15.94 -5.01
N MET A 137 12.05 -15.74 -5.42
CA MET A 137 11.22 -16.85 -5.89
C MET A 137 11.61 -17.34 -7.27
N THR A 138 12.00 -16.46 -8.16
CA THR A 138 12.40 -16.84 -9.52
C THR A 138 13.81 -17.42 -9.54
N SER A 139 14.75 -16.85 -8.77
CA SER A 139 16.13 -17.38 -8.70
C SER A 139 16.19 -18.78 -8.09
N GLY A 140 15.45 -19.04 -7.00
CA GLY A 140 15.44 -20.34 -6.34
C GLY A 140 15.00 -21.46 -7.28
N VAL A 141 13.87 -21.27 -7.95
CA VAL A 141 13.37 -22.28 -8.90
C VAL A 141 14.26 -22.37 -10.14
N ALA A 142 14.72 -21.23 -10.69
CA ALA A 142 15.58 -21.21 -11.86
C ALA A 142 16.91 -21.93 -11.61
N MET A 143 17.56 -21.64 -10.48
CA MET A 143 18.84 -22.25 -10.13
C MET A 143 18.72 -23.78 -9.99
N ALA A 144 17.74 -24.27 -9.24
CA ALA A 144 17.54 -25.70 -9.05
C ALA A 144 17.17 -26.40 -10.36
N ALA A 145 16.33 -25.81 -11.19
CA ALA A 145 15.97 -26.36 -12.50
C ALA A 145 17.17 -26.41 -13.45
N LEU A 146 17.93 -25.31 -13.55
CA LEU A 146 19.13 -25.25 -14.39
C LEU A 146 20.18 -26.25 -13.95
N MET A 147 20.46 -26.34 -12.65
CA MET A 147 21.41 -27.33 -12.13
C MET A 147 20.97 -28.77 -12.40
N SER A 148 19.66 -29.06 -12.24
CA SER A 148 19.13 -30.39 -12.56
C SER A 148 19.24 -30.71 -14.06
N ILE A 149 19.01 -29.75 -14.94
CA ILE A 149 19.18 -29.88 -16.40
C ILE A 149 20.68 -30.14 -16.72
N MET A 150 21.58 -29.36 -16.10
CA MET A 150 23.02 -29.60 -16.28
C MET A 150 23.44 -31.00 -15.84
N MET A 151 22.94 -31.45 -14.68
CA MET A 151 23.21 -32.82 -14.19
C MET A 151 22.69 -33.90 -15.16
N PHE A 152 21.61 -33.62 -15.90
CA PHE A 152 21.06 -34.58 -16.87
C PHE A 152 22.04 -34.94 -17.98
N PHE A 153 22.85 -34.01 -18.45
CA PHE A 153 23.88 -34.25 -19.47
C PHE A 153 25.01 -35.17 -18.95
N PHE A 154 25.20 -35.27 -17.64
CA PHE A 154 26.24 -36.12 -17.04
C PHE A 154 25.67 -37.46 -16.58
N ASN A 155 24.53 -37.44 -15.86
CA ASN A 155 23.88 -38.69 -15.41
C ASN A 155 22.38 -38.45 -15.18
N PRO A 156 21.49 -39.10 -15.94
CA PRO A 156 20.04 -38.89 -15.84
C PRO A 156 19.44 -39.33 -14.48
N ILE A 157 20.05 -40.32 -13.81
CA ILE A 157 19.55 -40.80 -12.50
C ILE A 157 19.69 -39.70 -11.45
N ILE A 158 20.84 -39.04 -11.39
CA ILE A 158 21.11 -37.95 -10.44
C ILE A 158 20.23 -36.73 -10.74
N ALA A 159 20.06 -36.44 -12.03
CA ALA A 159 19.15 -35.37 -12.46
C ALA A 159 17.69 -35.61 -12.05
N ILE A 160 17.18 -36.83 -12.25
CA ILE A 160 15.81 -37.19 -11.83
C ILE A 160 15.69 -37.11 -10.32
N LEU A 161 16.67 -37.60 -9.53
CA LEU A 161 16.65 -37.43 -8.07
C LEU A 161 16.65 -35.97 -7.64
N SER A 162 17.42 -35.12 -8.31
CA SER A 162 17.48 -33.70 -8.06
C SER A 162 16.11 -33.03 -8.34
N LEU A 163 15.45 -33.38 -9.44
CA LEU A 163 14.08 -32.90 -9.77
C LEU A 163 13.03 -33.40 -8.79
N ILE A 164 13.15 -34.65 -8.30
CA ILE A 164 12.26 -35.14 -7.23
C ILE A 164 12.41 -34.31 -5.98
N GLY A 165 13.66 -33.98 -5.58
CA GLY A 165 13.92 -33.07 -4.46
C GLY A 165 13.29 -31.70 -4.64
N LEU A 166 13.40 -31.10 -5.83
CA LEU A 166 12.72 -29.83 -6.17
C LEU A 166 11.21 -29.93 -5.98
N LEU A 167 10.59 -30.98 -6.53
CA LEU A 167 9.13 -31.16 -6.44
C LEU A 167 8.66 -31.41 -5.00
N LEU A 168 9.36 -32.24 -4.23
CA LEU A 168 9.07 -32.49 -2.83
C LEU A 168 9.14 -31.20 -1.99
N GLY A 169 10.20 -30.42 -2.18
CA GLY A 169 10.33 -29.14 -1.49
C GLY A 169 9.23 -28.15 -1.85
N LEU A 170 8.82 -28.07 -3.12
CA LEU A 170 7.70 -27.23 -3.55
C LEU A 170 6.36 -27.69 -2.92
N LEU A 171 6.16 -28.99 -2.70
CA LEU A 171 5.01 -29.53 -1.98
C LEU A 171 5.02 -29.12 -0.50
N VAL A 172 6.17 -29.25 0.16
CA VAL A 172 6.33 -28.83 1.57
C VAL A 172 6.15 -27.32 1.69
N LEU A 173 6.61 -26.55 0.71
CA LEU A 173 6.41 -25.08 0.69
C LEU A 173 4.92 -24.69 0.68
N ARG A 174 4.06 -25.49 0.04
CA ARG A 174 2.61 -25.29 0.12
C ARG A 174 2.11 -25.44 1.55
N TRP A 175 2.63 -26.43 2.27
CA TRP A 175 2.28 -26.65 3.68
C TRP A 175 2.75 -25.49 4.58
N VAL A 176 3.99 -24.99 4.38
CA VAL A 176 4.52 -23.79 5.07
C VAL A 176 3.55 -22.63 4.89
N ARG A 177 3.11 -22.36 3.65
CA ARG A 177 2.17 -21.27 3.33
C ARG A 177 0.83 -21.45 3.99
N SER A 178 0.27 -22.66 3.97
CA SER A 178 -1.02 -22.95 4.60
C SER A 178 -0.99 -22.66 6.10
N ARG A 179 0.10 -23.03 6.77
CA ARG A 179 0.29 -22.73 8.18
C ARG A 179 0.44 -21.24 8.46
N ALA A 180 1.27 -20.55 7.70
CA ALA A 180 1.42 -19.10 7.82
C ALA A 180 0.08 -18.37 7.63
N ALA A 181 -0.75 -18.82 6.67
CA ALA A 181 -2.05 -18.24 6.40
C ALA A 181 -3.06 -18.38 7.55
N GLN A 182 -2.98 -19.45 8.36
CA GLN A 182 -3.87 -19.65 9.52
C GLN A 182 -3.62 -18.63 10.64
N TYR A 183 -2.38 -18.18 10.82
CA TYR A 183 -2.01 -17.25 11.89
C TYR A 183 -2.05 -15.79 11.45
N ALA A 184 -2.09 -15.51 10.16
CA ALA A 184 -2.09 -14.14 9.64
C ALA A 184 -3.24 -13.27 10.17
N PRO A 185 -4.52 -13.73 10.25
CA PRO A 185 -5.60 -12.93 10.81
C PRO A 185 -5.41 -12.64 12.30
N ILE A 186 -4.94 -13.62 13.09
CA ILE A 186 -4.68 -13.44 14.53
C ILE A 186 -3.61 -12.37 14.76
N TYR A 187 -2.54 -12.43 13.99
CA TYR A 187 -1.47 -11.43 13.99
C TYR A 187 -2.01 -10.04 13.66
N GLN A 188 -2.85 -9.95 12.64
CA GLN A 188 -3.39 -8.69 12.16
C GLN A 188 -4.35 -8.06 13.17
N GLU A 189 -5.28 -8.83 13.72
CA GLU A 189 -6.20 -8.38 14.75
C GLU A 189 -5.46 -7.87 16.00
N ALA A 190 -4.42 -8.59 16.44
CA ALA A 190 -3.58 -8.15 17.54
C ALA A 190 -2.81 -6.85 17.24
N GLN A 191 -2.34 -6.67 16.00
CA GLN A 191 -1.67 -5.46 15.55
C GLN A 191 -2.63 -4.25 15.53
N GLU A 192 -3.83 -4.42 14.97
CA GLU A 192 -4.85 -3.38 14.90
C GLU A 192 -5.32 -2.97 16.30
N ASN A 193 -5.54 -3.94 17.19
CA ASN A 193 -5.89 -3.67 18.59
C ASN A 193 -4.78 -2.90 19.31
N LEU A 194 -3.50 -3.27 19.09
CA LEU A 194 -2.37 -2.54 19.69
C LEU A 194 -2.33 -1.09 19.23
N VAL A 195 -2.45 -0.84 17.92
CA VAL A 195 -2.45 0.51 17.36
C VAL A 195 -3.62 1.31 17.91
N SER A 196 -4.83 0.75 17.90
CA SER A 196 -6.04 1.40 18.42
C SER A 196 -5.89 1.79 19.89
N LYS A 197 -5.46 0.84 20.76
CA LYS A 197 -5.30 1.10 22.19
C LYS A 197 -4.16 2.10 22.50
N THR A 198 -3.10 2.06 21.72
CA THR A 198 -2.01 3.05 21.84
C THR A 198 -2.48 4.45 21.48
N MET A 199 -3.24 4.59 20.37
CA MET A 199 -3.77 5.88 19.94
C MET A 199 -4.82 6.42 20.92
N GLU A 200 -5.70 5.56 21.44
CA GLU A 200 -6.67 5.92 22.49
C GLU A 200 -5.96 6.45 23.74
N TYR A 201 -4.91 5.74 24.19
CA TYR A 201 -4.11 6.18 25.34
C TYR A 201 -3.43 7.53 25.10
N ILE A 202 -2.81 7.74 23.94
CA ILE A 202 -2.12 9.00 23.61
C ILE A 202 -3.12 10.15 23.54
N ARG A 203 -4.27 9.97 22.85
CA ARG A 203 -5.31 11.00 22.75
C ARG A 203 -5.96 11.32 24.11
N GLY A 204 -6.14 10.30 24.95
CA GLY A 204 -6.75 10.42 26.26
C GLY A 204 -5.81 10.75 27.42
N ILE A 205 -4.50 10.91 27.18
CA ILE A 205 -3.48 11.02 28.25
C ILE A 205 -3.70 12.24 29.17
N SER A 206 -4.19 13.35 28.64
CA SER A 206 -4.53 14.55 29.43
C SER A 206 -5.68 14.27 30.39
N VAL A 207 -6.72 13.56 29.92
CA VAL A 207 -7.88 13.16 30.73
C VAL A 207 -7.45 12.15 31.77
N LEU A 208 -6.71 11.10 31.41
CA LEU A 208 -6.21 10.08 32.34
C LEU A 208 -5.37 10.70 33.46
N ARG A 209 -4.53 11.69 33.14
CA ARG A 209 -3.73 12.43 34.14
C ARG A 209 -4.59 13.30 35.04
N SER A 210 -5.57 14.01 34.50
CA SER A 210 -6.44 14.90 35.30
C SER A 210 -7.30 14.13 36.31
N PHE A 211 -7.63 12.88 36.03
CA PHE A 211 -8.38 12.00 36.93
C PHE A 211 -7.50 10.99 37.70
N SER A 212 -6.18 11.12 37.66
CA SER A 212 -5.20 10.21 38.32
C SER A 212 -5.36 8.74 37.90
N LYS A 213 -5.88 8.48 36.69
CA LYS A 213 -6.13 7.12 36.16
C LYS A 213 -5.07 6.65 35.17
N GLY A 214 -3.87 7.22 35.21
CA GLY A 214 -2.76 6.86 34.32
C GLY A 214 -2.39 5.37 34.33
N GLU A 215 -2.50 4.70 35.49
CA GLU A 215 -2.23 3.27 35.61
C GLU A 215 -3.27 2.39 34.90
N GLU A 216 -4.56 2.78 34.89
CA GLU A 216 -5.62 2.01 34.17
C GLU A 216 -5.41 2.06 32.66
N GLY A 217 -5.16 3.25 32.09
CA GLY A 217 -4.83 3.39 30.67
C GLY A 217 -3.56 2.64 30.28
N GLN A 218 -2.54 2.64 31.16
CA GLN A 218 -1.31 1.89 30.94
C GLN A 218 -1.53 0.36 30.97
N ARG A 219 -2.46 -0.15 31.78
CA ARG A 219 -2.81 -1.58 31.81
C ARG A 219 -3.41 -2.04 30.50
N GLU A 220 -4.31 -1.27 29.90
CA GLU A 220 -4.92 -1.61 28.60
C GLU A 220 -3.87 -1.70 27.49
N VAL A 221 -3.02 -0.70 27.40
CA VAL A 221 -1.93 -0.68 26.41
C VAL A 221 -0.97 -1.85 26.64
N ARG A 222 -0.59 -2.12 27.90
CA ARG A 222 0.27 -3.26 28.25
C ARG A 222 -0.38 -4.59 27.87
N SER A 223 -1.69 -4.74 28.09
CA SER A 223 -2.46 -5.93 27.69
C SER A 223 -2.46 -6.09 26.16
N ALA A 224 -2.60 -5.00 25.41
CA ALA A 224 -2.53 -5.02 23.95
C ALA A 224 -1.13 -5.41 23.44
N PHE A 225 -0.06 -4.90 24.07
CA PHE A 225 1.31 -5.34 23.77
C PHE A 225 1.51 -6.83 24.05
N GLN A 226 0.99 -7.33 25.19
CA GLN A 226 1.10 -8.75 25.51
C GLN A 226 0.37 -9.62 24.49
N LYS A 227 -0.86 -9.27 24.10
CA LYS A 227 -1.62 -9.98 23.05
C LYS A 227 -0.88 -9.98 21.72
N LYS A 228 -0.25 -8.86 21.37
CA LYS A 228 0.55 -8.77 20.15
C LYS A 228 1.77 -9.69 20.23
N TRP A 229 2.47 -9.70 21.36
CA TRP A 229 3.60 -10.60 21.59
C TRP A 229 3.19 -12.08 21.51
N ASP A 230 2.07 -12.44 22.13
CA ASP A 230 1.54 -13.81 22.09
C ASP A 230 1.18 -14.25 20.66
N ALA A 231 0.61 -13.33 19.85
CA ALA A 231 0.30 -13.56 18.44
C ALA A 231 1.57 -13.74 17.60
N ASP A 232 2.60 -12.88 17.79
CA ASP A 232 3.87 -12.95 17.10
C ASP A 232 4.60 -14.25 17.42
N TYR A 233 4.73 -14.55 18.72
CA TYR A 233 5.39 -15.76 19.18
C TYR A 233 4.65 -17.03 18.71
N GLY A 234 3.31 -17.02 18.80
CA GLY A 234 2.48 -18.11 18.31
C GLY A 234 2.65 -18.37 16.82
N GLN A 235 2.68 -17.31 16.02
CA GLN A 235 2.95 -17.38 14.58
C GLN A 235 4.35 -17.94 14.31
N GLU A 236 5.37 -17.39 14.97
CA GLU A 236 6.75 -17.85 14.76
C GLU A 236 6.91 -19.31 15.15
N LYS A 237 6.42 -19.71 16.31
CA LYS A 237 6.45 -21.10 16.77
C LYS A 237 5.77 -22.06 15.79
N ALA A 238 4.61 -21.67 15.25
CA ALA A 238 3.85 -22.50 14.31
C ALA A 238 4.55 -22.63 12.94
N THR A 239 5.17 -21.56 12.46
CA THR A 239 5.84 -21.54 11.15
C THR A 239 7.25 -22.08 11.20
N ALA A 240 8.00 -21.84 12.28
CA ALA A 240 9.39 -22.30 12.44
C ALA A 240 9.55 -23.82 12.34
N GLY A 241 8.58 -24.58 12.93
CA GLY A 241 8.62 -26.04 12.85
C GLY A 241 8.50 -26.56 11.41
N VAL A 242 7.57 -26.02 10.66
CA VAL A 242 7.35 -26.41 9.26
C VAL A 242 8.46 -25.90 8.35
N LEU A 243 9.01 -24.72 8.62
CA LEU A 243 10.16 -24.19 7.88
C LEU A 243 11.42 -25.03 8.12
N ARG A 244 11.67 -25.45 9.36
CA ARG A 244 12.77 -26.39 9.67
C ARG A 244 12.60 -27.71 8.93
N PHE A 245 11.37 -28.25 8.88
CA PHE A 245 11.08 -29.45 8.11
C PHE A 245 11.32 -29.25 6.61
N TYR A 246 10.95 -28.10 6.07
CA TYR A 246 11.24 -27.73 4.68
C TYR A 246 12.75 -27.76 4.38
N ILE A 247 13.56 -27.13 5.22
CA ILE A 247 15.03 -27.14 5.08
C ILE A 247 15.56 -28.57 5.24
N LEU A 248 15.03 -29.32 6.22
CA LEU A 248 15.44 -30.71 6.44
C LEU A 248 15.20 -31.58 5.19
N VAL A 249 14.08 -31.41 4.50
CA VAL A 249 13.80 -32.16 3.25
C VAL A 249 14.88 -31.91 2.21
N TYR A 250 15.31 -30.67 2.00
CA TYR A 250 16.39 -30.38 1.06
C TYR A 250 17.73 -30.92 1.52
N LYS A 251 18.04 -30.84 2.81
CA LYS A 251 19.28 -31.44 3.34
C LYS A 251 19.29 -32.98 3.19
N LEU A 252 18.14 -33.63 3.43
CA LEU A 252 18.02 -35.08 3.19
C LEU A 252 18.14 -35.41 1.71
N MET A 253 17.57 -34.64 0.80
CA MET A 253 17.72 -34.81 -0.63
C MET A 253 19.18 -34.62 -1.08
N SER A 254 19.90 -33.65 -0.51
CA SER A 254 21.34 -33.49 -0.73
C SER A 254 22.12 -34.77 -0.29
N CYS A 255 21.77 -35.33 0.87
CA CYS A 255 22.37 -36.60 1.32
C CYS A 255 22.05 -37.77 0.36
N VAL A 256 20.82 -37.83 -0.16
CA VAL A 256 20.44 -38.85 -1.17
C VAL A 256 21.24 -38.67 -2.46
N LEU A 257 21.44 -37.45 -2.93
CA LEU A 257 22.27 -37.17 -4.11
C LEU A 257 23.74 -37.60 -3.89
N ILE A 258 24.29 -37.31 -2.71
CA ILE A 258 25.66 -37.73 -2.32
C ILE A 258 25.79 -39.26 -2.31
N ALA A 259 24.83 -39.93 -1.65
CA ALA A 259 24.82 -41.39 -1.59
C ALA A 259 24.66 -42.02 -2.99
N ALA A 260 23.75 -41.47 -3.81
CA ALA A 260 23.58 -41.96 -5.19
C ALA A 260 24.83 -41.79 -6.05
N ALA A 261 25.53 -40.66 -5.94
CA ALA A 261 26.79 -40.42 -6.63
C ALA A 261 27.86 -41.43 -6.20
N GLY A 262 28.00 -41.69 -4.88
CA GLY A 262 28.91 -42.67 -4.35
C GLY A 262 28.60 -44.09 -4.81
N LEU A 263 27.34 -44.53 -4.79
CA LEU A 263 26.90 -45.84 -5.25
C LEU A 263 27.11 -46.02 -6.75
N LEU A 264 26.85 -45.01 -7.56
CA LEU A 264 27.12 -45.07 -9.00
C LEU A 264 28.61 -45.14 -9.30
N PHE A 265 29.44 -44.46 -8.51
CA PHE A 265 30.90 -44.58 -8.62
C PHE A 265 31.38 -45.97 -8.24
N MET A 266 30.93 -46.53 -7.11
CA MET A 266 31.29 -47.90 -6.69
C MET A 266 30.84 -48.97 -7.71
N ALA A 267 29.69 -48.71 -8.38
CA ALA A 267 29.20 -49.60 -9.45
C ALA A 267 29.93 -49.42 -10.80
N GLY A 268 30.95 -48.58 -10.86
CA GLY A 268 31.72 -48.30 -12.09
C GLY A 268 30.94 -47.55 -13.18
N LYS A 269 29.78 -46.98 -12.86
CA LYS A 269 28.90 -46.27 -13.83
C LYS A 269 29.29 -44.81 -14.08
N ILE A 270 30.05 -44.21 -13.17
CA ILE A 270 30.59 -42.86 -13.29
C ILE A 270 32.08 -42.87 -12.85
N SER A 271 32.90 -41.99 -13.45
CA SER A 271 34.29 -41.79 -13.03
C SER A 271 34.40 -40.90 -11.80
N LEU A 272 35.57 -40.88 -11.15
CA LEU A 272 35.85 -40.09 -9.95
C LEU A 272 35.57 -38.58 -10.16
N PRO A 273 35.98 -37.92 -11.26
CA PRO A 273 35.64 -36.52 -11.52
C PRO A 273 34.13 -36.19 -11.50
N TYR A 274 33.36 -37.08 -12.11
CA TYR A 274 31.88 -36.93 -12.10
C TYR A 274 31.30 -37.08 -10.69
N CYS A 275 31.77 -38.08 -9.93
CA CYS A 275 31.35 -38.29 -8.56
C CYS A 275 31.64 -37.05 -7.71
N LEU A 276 32.86 -36.53 -7.74
CA LEU A 276 33.25 -35.31 -7.00
C LEU A 276 32.41 -34.09 -7.41
N THR A 277 32.16 -33.93 -8.70
CA THR A 277 31.29 -32.84 -9.20
C THR A 277 29.88 -32.92 -8.64
N PHE A 278 29.28 -34.13 -8.62
CA PHE A 278 27.95 -34.32 -8.05
C PHE A 278 27.91 -34.05 -6.54
N LEU A 279 28.98 -34.38 -5.80
CA LEU A 279 29.10 -34.02 -4.39
C LEU A 279 29.04 -32.49 -4.19
N PHE A 280 29.77 -31.70 -4.98
CA PHE A 280 29.71 -30.24 -4.93
C PHE A 280 28.33 -29.72 -5.32
N CYS A 281 27.74 -30.26 -6.39
CA CYS A 281 26.39 -29.85 -6.83
C CYS A 281 25.32 -30.14 -5.78
N ALA A 282 25.44 -31.27 -5.03
CA ALA A 282 24.46 -31.60 -3.99
C ALA A 282 24.38 -30.56 -2.86
N PHE A 283 25.44 -29.80 -2.57
CA PHE A 283 25.44 -28.74 -1.59
C PHE A 283 24.82 -27.43 -2.13
N THR A 284 24.85 -27.21 -3.43
CA THR A 284 24.48 -25.91 -4.04
C THR A 284 23.13 -25.93 -4.72
N VAL A 285 22.65 -27.08 -5.21
CA VAL A 285 21.42 -27.20 -6.02
C VAL A 285 20.17 -26.68 -5.31
N TYR A 286 20.09 -26.83 -3.99
CA TYR A 286 18.94 -26.41 -3.20
C TYR A 286 19.15 -25.14 -2.37
N SER A 287 20.35 -24.53 -2.40
CA SER A 287 20.69 -23.39 -1.54
C SER A 287 19.72 -22.22 -1.70
N ASP A 288 19.39 -21.84 -2.92
CA ASP A 288 18.47 -20.74 -3.22
C ASP A 288 17.01 -21.12 -2.92
N LEU A 289 16.67 -22.41 -2.97
CA LEU A 289 15.35 -22.90 -2.56
C LEU A 289 15.18 -22.86 -1.03
N GLU A 290 16.23 -23.12 -0.27
CA GLU A 290 16.20 -22.99 1.19
C GLU A 290 15.87 -21.54 1.59
N THR A 291 16.48 -20.55 0.93
CA THR A 291 16.18 -19.13 1.17
C THR A 291 14.76 -18.74 0.73
N MET A 292 14.24 -19.38 -0.31
CA MET A 292 12.88 -19.18 -0.78
C MET A 292 11.81 -19.56 0.27
N GLY A 293 12.12 -20.46 1.20
CA GLY A 293 11.26 -20.80 2.33
C GLY A 293 10.96 -19.59 3.21
N ASN A 294 11.97 -18.76 3.49
CA ASN A 294 11.81 -17.51 4.24
C ASN A 294 10.95 -16.50 3.48
N SER A 295 11.05 -16.48 2.15
CA SER A 295 10.27 -15.58 1.27
C SER A 295 8.80 -16.01 1.14
N ALA A 296 8.43 -17.21 1.58
CA ALA A 296 7.03 -17.63 1.59
C ALA A 296 6.16 -16.76 2.50
N PHE A 297 6.70 -16.32 3.64
CA PHE A 297 6.06 -15.36 4.54
C PHE A 297 5.91 -13.99 3.87
N LEU A 298 6.96 -13.51 3.22
CA LEU A 298 6.95 -12.24 2.48
C LEU A 298 5.89 -12.25 1.37
N SER A 299 5.76 -13.34 0.64
CA SER A 299 4.70 -13.50 -0.38
C SER A 299 3.29 -13.42 0.21
N LYS A 300 3.07 -13.91 1.43
CA LYS A 300 1.78 -13.82 2.10
C LYS A 300 1.52 -12.38 2.56
N LYS A 301 2.50 -11.73 3.17
CA LYS A 301 2.43 -10.31 3.55
C LYS A 301 2.03 -9.46 2.35
N ILE A 302 2.74 -9.60 1.22
CA ILE A 302 2.46 -8.86 -0.02
C ILE A 302 1.02 -9.09 -0.50
N ASN A 303 0.51 -10.32 -0.49
CA ASN A 303 -0.87 -10.58 -0.89
C ASN A 303 -1.88 -9.89 0.04
N THR A 304 -1.65 -9.91 1.35
CA THR A 304 -2.52 -9.21 2.32
C THR A 304 -2.48 -7.68 2.11
N GLU A 305 -1.30 -7.12 1.83
CA GLU A 305 -1.17 -5.69 1.50
C GLU A 305 -1.86 -5.34 0.17
N LEU A 306 -1.82 -6.25 -0.82
CA LEU A 306 -2.56 -6.09 -2.07
C LEU A 306 -4.08 -6.18 -1.88
N ASP A 307 -4.56 -7.02 -0.94
CA ASP A 307 -5.98 -7.08 -0.58
C ASP A 307 -6.46 -5.74 0.00
N ARG A 308 -5.69 -5.18 0.94
CA ARG A 308 -5.96 -3.83 1.51
C ARG A 308 -5.93 -2.73 0.46
N LEU A 309 -5.01 -2.82 -0.47
CA LEU A 309 -4.90 -1.87 -1.57
C LEU A 309 -6.14 -1.92 -2.47
N GLU A 310 -6.68 -3.11 -2.74
CA GLU A 310 -7.91 -3.30 -3.52
C GLU A 310 -9.15 -2.73 -2.78
N GLU A 311 -9.20 -2.79 -1.45
CA GLU A 311 -10.30 -2.18 -0.66
C GLU A 311 -10.40 -0.67 -0.90
N VAL A 312 -9.27 0.05 -0.91
CA VAL A 312 -9.25 1.51 -1.16
C VAL A 312 -9.43 1.85 -2.64
N THR A 313 -9.19 0.92 -3.56
CA THR A 313 -9.46 1.17 -4.98
C THR A 313 -10.92 1.01 -5.38
N ASN A 314 -11.71 0.32 -4.58
CA ASN A 314 -13.16 0.17 -4.76
C ASN A 314 -13.95 1.32 -4.12
N ILE A 315 -13.39 2.54 -4.15
CA ILE A 315 -14.05 3.75 -3.65
C ILE A 315 -15.32 4.01 -4.46
N PRO A 316 -16.47 4.21 -3.80
CA PRO A 316 -17.67 4.62 -4.50
C PRO A 316 -17.45 5.97 -5.18
N GLN A 317 -17.74 6.06 -6.46
CA GLN A 317 -17.63 7.29 -7.22
C GLN A 317 -19.02 7.95 -7.29
N MET A 318 -19.09 9.23 -6.95
CA MET A 318 -20.31 10.02 -7.06
C MET A 318 -20.53 10.54 -8.49
N ASP A 319 -19.45 10.99 -9.15
CA ASP A 319 -19.57 11.59 -10.45
C ASP A 319 -19.58 10.54 -11.56
N THR A 320 -20.79 10.26 -12.08
CA THR A 320 -21.00 9.44 -13.28
C THR A 320 -21.12 10.29 -14.55
N SER A 321 -21.28 11.64 -14.41
CA SER A 321 -21.36 12.62 -15.48
C SER A 321 -20.10 13.45 -15.55
N THR A 322 -19.82 14.00 -16.74
CA THR A 322 -18.79 15.04 -16.98
C THR A 322 -19.42 16.42 -17.14
N ASP A 323 -20.74 16.54 -17.00
CA ASP A 323 -21.47 17.76 -17.30
C ASP A 323 -21.29 18.79 -16.17
N LYS A 324 -21.11 20.05 -16.55
CA LYS A 324 -21.03 21.17 -15.61
C LYS A 324 -22.40 21.78 -15.41
N LEU A 325 -22.67 22.20 -14.19
CA LEU A 325 -23.89 22.96 -13.85
C LEU A 325 -23.78 24.39 -14.42
N GLU A 326 -24.50 24.64 -15.50
CA GLU A 326 -24.68 25.99 -16.04
C GLU A 326 -26.11 26.45 -15.76
N THR A 327 -26.29 27.43 -14.88
CA THR A 327 -27.58 27.97 -14.52
C THR A 327 -27.51 29.47 -14.32
N SER A 328 -28.61 30.17 -14.66
CA SER A 328 -28.82 31.61 -14.38
C SER A 328 -29.70 31.84 -13.15
N HIS A 329 -30.30 30.79 -12.60
CA HIS A 329 -31.18 30.83 -11.44
C HIS A 329 -30.62 29.94 -10.34
N TYR A 330 -30.74 30.38 -9.10
CA TYR A 330 -30.13 29.72 -7.93
C TYR A 330 -31.13 29.39 -6.84
N ASP A 331 -32.43 29.22 -7.20
CA ASP A 331 -33.43 28.65 -6.30
C ASP A 331 -33.05 27.19 -5.95
N ILE A 332 -33.29 26.80 -4.70
CA ILE A 332 -33.02 25.44 -4.21
C ILE A 332 -34.35 24.73 -3.98
N THR A 333 -34.56 23.61 -4.62
CA THR A 333 -35.74 22.78 -4.43
C THR A 333 -35.32 21.38 -3.95
N LEU A 334 -35.87 20.96 -2.81
CA LEU A 334 -35.87 19.59 -2.34
C LEU A 334 -37.25 18.98 -2.66
N ASP A 335 -37.27 17.85 -3.32
CA ASP A 335 -38.49 17.19 -3.79
C ASP A 335 -38.50 15.75 -3.22
N HIS A 336 -39.33 15.54 -2.19
CA HIS A 336 -39.50 14.28 -1.49
C HIS A 336 -38.16 13.60 -1.07
N VAL A 337 -37.25 14.42 -0.53
CA VAL A 337 -35.88 13.97 -0.18
C VAL A 337 -35.87 13.07 1.06
N SER A 338 -35.34 11.87 0.90
CA SER A 338 -35.01 10.96 2.01
C SER A 338 -33.55 10.57 1.98
N PHE A 339 -32.91 10.53 3.16
CA PHE A 339 -31.49 10.20 3.28
C PHE A 339 -31.13 9.62 4.65
N GLY A 340 -30.19 8.69 4.67
CA GLY A 340 -29.59 8.15 5.89
C GLY A 340 -28.13 7.80 5.69
N TYR A 341 -27.36 7.96 6.77
CA TYR A 341 -26.00 7.44 6.85
C TYR A 341 -26.07 5.95 7.18
N ASP A 342 -25.53 5.10 6.35
CA ASP A 342 -25.58 3.64 6.47
C ASP A 342 -27.03 3.11 6.65
N LYS A 343 -27.31 2.51 7.83
CA LYS A 343 -28.63 1.95 8.15
C LYS A 343 -29.56 2.90 8.89
N ARG A 344 -29.07 4.10 9.28
CA ARG A 344 -29.84 5.07 10.05
C ARG A 344 -30.35 6.17 9.15
N GLN A 345 -31.65 6.21 8.90
CA GLN A 345 -32.31 7.31 8.19
C GLN A 345 -32.32 8.57 9.08
N VAL A 346 -31.98 9.72 8.50
CA VAL A 346 -31.85 11.02 9.16
C VAL A 346 -32.81 12.04 8.58
N ILE A 347 -33.05 12.02 7.27
CA ILE A 347 -33.96 12.87 6.54
C ILE A 347 -35.10 12.00 6.02
N HIS A 348 -36.33 12.39 6.30
CA HIS A 348 -37.54 11.65 5.97
C HIS A 348 -38.49 12.51 5.14
N ASP A 349 -38.60 12.23 3.85
CA ASP A 349 -39.57 12.81 2.92
C ASP A 349 -39.74 14.34 3.04
N ILE A 350 -38.59 15.06 2.92
CA ILE A 350 -38.57 16.54 3.01
C ILE A 350 -38.79 17.13 1.63
N SER A 351 -39.81 18.01 1.53
CA SER A 351 -40.06 18.88 0.39
C SER A 351 -39.96 20.35 0.82
N LEU A 352 -39.07 21.12 0.18
CA LEU A 352 -38.78 22.50 0.51
C LEU A 352 -38.37 23.25 -0.74
N ASN A 353 -38.85 24.49 -0.87
CA ASN A 353 -38.40 25.41 -1.92
C ASN A 353 -37.84 26.69 -1.27
N ILE A 354 -36.60 27.02 -1.62
CA ILE A 354 -35.90 28.24 -1.17
C ILE A 354 -35.68 29.11 -2.41
N PRO A 355 -36.46 30.21 -2.57
CA PRO A 355 -36.30 31.11 -3.71
C PRO A 355 -34.93 31.78 -3.70
N GLU A 356 -34.44 32.15 -4.90
CA GLU A 356 -33.19 32.94 -5.00
C GLU A 356 -33.36 34.32 -4.31
N HIS A 357 -32.25 34.91 -3.88
CA HIS A 357 -32.19 36.18 -3.14
C HIS A 357 -32.92 36.15 -1.79
N THR A 358 -33.18 35.00 -1.20
CA THR A 358 -33.77 34.86 0.13
C THR A 358 -32.77 34.24 1.13
N THR A 359 -33.01 34.50 2.41
CA THR A 359 -32.30 33.84 3.51
C THR A 359 -33.24 32.86 4.19
N CYS A 360 -32.85 31.61 4.27
CA CYS A 360 -33.61 30.57 4.95
C CYS A 360 -32.85 30.09 6.20
N ALA A 361 -33.54 30.16 7.37
CA ALA A 361 -32.97 29.63 8.62
C ALA A 361 -33.55 28.25 8.91
N ILE A 362 -32.66 27.24 9.00
CA ILE A 362 -33.04 25.88 9.39
C ILE A 362 -32.83 25.71 10.89
N VAL A 363 -33.92 25.56 11.63
CA VAL A 363 -33.93 25.46 13.10
C VAL A 363 -34.39 24.09 13.56
N GLY A 364 -33.88 23.62 14.68
CA GLY A 364 -34.27 22.32 15.28
C GLY A 364 -33.27 21.83 16.31
N PRO A 365 -33.61 20.79 17.08
CA PRO A 365 -32.71 20.21 18.09
C PRO A 365 -31.43 19.62 17.49
N SER A 366 -30.43 19.35 18.33
CA SER A 366 -29.23 18.67 17.89
C SER A 366 -29.59 17.26 17.34
N GLY A 367 -28.99 16.90 16.19
CA GLY A 367 -29.26 15.61 15.54
C GLY A 367 -30.53 15.60 14.64
N SER A 368 -31.23 16.72 14.44
CA SER A 368 -32.42 16.80 13.56
C SER A 368 -32.13 16.82 12.06
N GLY A 369 -30.86 16.67 11.65
CA GLY A 369 -30.48 16.58 10.23
C GLY A 369 -30.16 17.91 9.55
N LYS A 370 -30.05 19.06 10.28
CA LYS A 370 -29.77 20.39 9.69
C LYS A 370 -28.48 20.40 8.83
N THR A 371 -27.39 19.94 9.40
CA THR A 371 -26.10 19.84 8.69
C THR A 371 -26.18 18.84 7.54
N THR A 372 -26.91 17.73 7.73
CA THR A 372 -27.13 16.73 6.68
C THR A 372 -27.87 17.38 5.48
N LEU A 373 -28.87 18.23 5.73
CA LEU A 373 -29.60 18.90 4.67
C LEU A 373 -28.68 19.85 3.86
N CYS A 374 -27.84 20.65 4.54
CA CYS A 374 -26.84 21.48 3.88
C CYS A 374 -25.84 20.65 3.06
N ASN A 375 -25.42 19.53 3.59
CA ASN A 375 -24.49 18.61 2.90
C ASN A 375 -25.13 17.98 1.65
N LEU A 376 -26.44 17.69 1.67
CA LEU A 376 -27.18 17.20 0.50
C LEU A 376 -27.33 18.26 -0.58
N ILE A 377 -27.57 19.52 -0.17
CA ILE A 377 -27.63 20.67 -1.10
C ILE A 377 -26.26 20.87 -1.77
N ALA A 378 -25.16 20.76 -0.99
CA ALA A 378 -23.81 20.85 -1.51
C ALA A 378 -23.36 19.56 -2.28
N ARG A 379 -24.24 18.56 -2.37
CA ARG A 379 -23.95 17.27 -2.97
C ARG A 379 -22.70 16.60 -2.41
N PHE A 380 -22.50 16.64 -1.08
CA PHE A 380 -21.49 15.79 -0.44
C PHE A 380 -21.91 14.33 -0.34
N TRP A 381 -23.20 14.06 -0.53
CA TRP A 381 -23.84 12.75 -0.71
C TRP A 381 -24.98 12.89 -1.71
N ASP A 382 -25.22 11.85 -2.48
CA ASP A 382 -26.44 11.74 -3.28
C ASP A 382 -27.61 11.27 -2.40
N VAL A 383 -28.79 11.81 -2.64
CA VAL A 383 -30.01 11.41 -1.94
C VAL A 383 -30.40 9.97 -2.33
N GLN A 384 -31.02 9.25 -1.38
CA GLN A 384 -31.49 7.89 -1.58
C GLN A 384 -32.83 7.89 -2.33
N ASP A 385 -33.74 8.78 -1.92
CA ASP A 385 -35.02 8.99 -2.56
C ASP A 385 -35.25 10.49 -2.77
N GLY A 386 -36.04 10.86 -3.78
CA GLY A 386 -36.30 12.20 -4.15
C GLY A 386 -35.20 12.85 -5.00
N ALA A 387 -35.22 14.21 -5.05
CA ALA A 387 -34.22 14.95 -5.81
C ALA A 387 -33.91 16.32 -5.13
N VAL A 388 -32.63 16.73 -5.24
CA VAL A 388 -32.20 18.11 -4.91
C VAL A 388 -31.93 18.85 -6.21
N ARG A 389 -32.55 20.01 -6.39
CA ARG A 389 -32.39 20.84 -7.59
C ARG A 389 -31.86 22.22 -7.26
N ILE A 390 -30.99 22.72 -8.13
CA ILE A 390 -30.52 24.13 -8.12
C ILE A 390 -30.88 24.72 -9.48
N GLY A 391 -31.64 25.82 -9.49
CA GLY A 391 -32.13 26.41 -10.72
C GLY A 391 -32.97 25.46 -11.57
N GLY A 392 -33.75 24.60 -10.91
CA GLY A 392 -34.60 23.58 -11.55
C GLY A 392 -33.85 22.35 -12.05
N LYS A 393 -32.51 22.28 -11.94
CA LYS A 393 -31.64 21.18 -12.42
C LYS A 393 -31.26 20.25 -11.28
N ASP A 394 -31.45 18.94 -11.46
CA ASP A 394 -31.08 17.95 -10.47
C ASP A 394 -29.55 17.89 -10.32
N VAL A 395 -29.05 18.14 -9.10
CA VAL A 395 -27.61 18.15 -8.80
C VAL A 395 -26.90 16.83 -9.09
N LYS A 396 -27.61 15.71 -9.07
CA LYS A 396 -27.06 14.37 -9.33
C LYS A 396 -26.51 14.21 -10.75
N ASN A 397 -26.98 15.03 -11.69
CA ASN A 397 -26.59 14.94 -13.10
C ASN A 397 -25.34 15.75 -13.46
N TYR A 398 -24.72 16.44 -12.50
CA TYR A 398 -23.58 17.33 -12.73
C TYR A 398 -22.41 16.93 -11.85
N THR A 399 -21.18 17.34 -12.19
CA THR A 399 -20.01 17.08 -11.34
C THR A 399 -20.12 17.83 -10.01
N ALA A 400 -19.66 17.22 -8.93
CA ALA A 400 -19.65 17.84 -7.60
C ALA A 400 -18.84 19.15 -7.61
N ASP A 401 -17.72 19.19 -8.30
CA ASP A 401 -16.87 20.36 -8.43
C ASP A 401 -17.64 21.53 -9.06
N SER A 402 -18.40 21.29 -10.14
CA SER A 402 -19.17 22.35 -10.81
C SER A 402 -20.30 22.90 -9.94
N ILE A 403 -20.91 22.06 -9.09
CA ILE A 403 -21.92 22.50 -8.11
C ILE A 403 -21.25 23.36 -7.03
N LEU A 404 -20.13 22.88 -6.51
CA LEU A 404 -19.38 23.58 -5.48
C LEU A 404 -18.79 24.92 -5.96
N GLU A 405 -18.54 25.12 -7.24
CA GLU A 405 -18.18 26.42 -7.80
C GLU A 405 -19.25 27.50 -7.46
N HIS A 406 -20.53 27.12 -7.41
CA HIS A 406 -21.66 28.00 -7.12
C HIS A 406 -22.03 28.08 -5.64
N ILE A 407 -21.35 27.40 -4.74
CA ILE A 407 -21.65 27.31 -3.31
C ILE A 407 -20.47 27.81 -2.47
N SER A 408 -20.69 28.81 -1.61
CA SER A 408 -19.81 29.16 -0.49
C SER A 408 -20.26 28.42 0.76
N MET A 409 -19.37 27.72 1.45
CA MET A 409 -19.71 26.94 2.64
C MET A 409 -18.84 27.29 3.84
N VAL A 410 -19.46 27.45 5.01
CA VAL A 410 -18.79 27.59 6.30
C VAL A 410 -19.04 26.32 7.12
N PHE A 411 -18.01 25.55 7.38
CA PHE A 411 -18.12 24.32 8.15
C PHE A 411 -18.20 24.60 9.65
N GLN A 412 -18.98 23.79 10.37
CA GLN A 412 -19.01 23.82 11.83
C GLN A 412 -17.64 23.54 12.45
N ASN A 413 -16.92 22.53 11.93
CA ASN A 413 -15.55 22.21 12.30
C ASN A 413 -14.60 22.84 11.28
N VAL A 414 -14.04 24.00 11.62
CA VAL A 414 -13.16 24.74 10.72
C VAL A 414 -11.78 24.09 10.67
N TYR A 415 -11.31 23.76 9.47
CA TYR A 415 -9.95 23.35 9.21
C TYR A 415 -9.17 24.48 8.52
N LEU A 416 -8.01 24.83 9.08
CA LEU A 416 -7.06 25.78 8.49
C LEU A 416 -5.77 25.03 8.13
N PHE A 417 -5.27 25.32 6.95
CA PHE A 417 -4.03 24.73 6.45
C PHE A 417 -2.82 25.37 7.12
N HIS A 418 -1.74 24.61 7.23
CA HIS A 418 -0.44 25.12 7.68
C HIS A 418 0.13 26.05 6.60
N ASP A 419 -0.28 27.31 6.66
CA ASP A 419 0.09 28.37 5.71
C ASP A 419 -0.22 29.73 6.36
N SER A 420 0.07 30.83 5.65
CA SER A 420 -0.27 32.17 6.11
C SER A 420 -1.79 32.35 6.26
N ILE A 421 -2.21 33.31 7.09
CA ILE A 421 -3.62 33.68 7.22
C ILE A 421 -4.16 34.16 5.86
N GLU A 422 -3.37 34.95 5.13
CA GLU A 422 -3.71 35.40 3.78
C GLU A 422 -4.03 34.25 2.85
N ASN A 423 -3.15 33.26 2.75
CA ASN A 423 -3.36 32.11 1.90
C ASN A 423 -4.53 31.24 2.34
N ASN A 424 -4.77 31.14 3.65
CA ASN A 424 -5.95 30.48 4.17
C ASN A 424 -7.27 31.19 3.75
N ILE A 425 -7.31 32.52 3.66
CA ILE A 425 -8.47 33.27 3.16
C ILE A 425 -8.55 33.15 1.63
N LYS A 426 -7.41 33.28 0.92
CA LYS A 426 -7.30 33.12 -0.55
C LYS A 426 -7.72 31.75 -1.06
N PHE A 427 -7.85 30.75 -0.19
CA PHE A 427 -8.36 29.44 -0.58
C PHE A 427 -9.76 29.51 -1.23
N GLY A 428 -10.57 30.52 -0.90
CA GLY A 428 -11.85 30.80 -1.55
C GLY A 428 -11.73 31.37 -2.98
N LYS A 429 -10.65 32.13 -3.26
CA LYS A 429 -10.35 32.77 -4.56
C LYS A 429 -8.83 32.94 -4.66
N PRO A 430 -8.10 31.99 -5.26
CA PRO A 430 -6.63 31.96 -5.27
C PRO A 430 -5.97 33.21 -5.87
N ASP A 431 -6.59 33.80 -6.87
CA ASP A 431 -6.07 34.98 -7.60
C ASP A 431 -6.48 36.34 -6.96
N ALA A 432 -7.07 36.33 -5.75
CA ALA A 432 -7.47 37.51 -5.07
C ALA A 432 -6.31 38.43 -4.69
N THR A 433 -6.47 39.74 -4.80
CA THR A 433 -5.48 40.71 -4.34
C THR A 433 -5.47 40.77 -2.81
N HIS A 434 -4.42 41.40 -2.25
CA HIS A 434 -4.36 41.63 -0.80
C HIS A 434 -5.52 42.49 -0.30
N GLU A 435 -5.90 43.53 -1.07
CA GLU A 435 -7.01 44.42 -0.77
C GLU A 435 -8.37 43.71 -0.74
N GLU A 436 -8.58 42.74 -1.65
CA GLU A 436 -9.79 41.91 -1.66
C GLU A 436 -9.83 41.01 -0.40
N VAL A 437 -8.68 40.42 -0.01
CA VAL A 437 -8.55 39.62 1.23
C VAL A 437 -8.85 40.47 2.46
N GLU A 438 -8.27 41.66 2.55
CA GLU A 438 -8.51 42.58 3.65
C GLU A 438 -9.98 43.02 3.73
N ALA A 439 -10.60 43.31 2.59
CA ALA A 439 -12.02 43.64 2.52
C ALA A 439 -12.93 42.51 3.02
N ALA A 440 -12.62 41.25 2.61
CA ALA A 440 -13.33 40.07 3.10
C ALA A 440 -13.11 39.86 4.60
N ALA A 441 -11.89 40.04 5.10
CA ALA A 441 -11.55 39.93 6.51
C ALA A 441 -12.27 40.98 7.38
N LYS A 442 -12.42 42.23 6.88
CA LYS A 442 -13.22 43.29 7.56
C LYS A 442 -14.68 42.89 7.65
N ARG A 443 -15.27 42.39 6.57
CA ARG A 443 -16.65 41.91 6.56
C ARG A 443 -16.88 40.73 7.50
N ALA A 444 -15.86 39.84 7.67
CA ALA A 444 -15.92 38.73 8.59
C ALA A 444 -15.53 39.10 10.03
N CYS A 445 -15.25 40.35 10.34
CA CYS A 445 -14.80 40.83 11.65
C CYS A 445 -13.53 40.13 12.15
N CYS A 446 -12.59 39.81 11.23
CA CYS A 446 -11.31 39.19 11.60
C CYS A 446 -10.08 40.09 11.32
N HIS A 447 -10.22 41.20 10.61
CA HIS A 447 -9.16 42.15 10.29
C HIS A 447 -8.39 42.64 11.51
N ASP A 448 -9.12 43.06 12.56
CA ASP A 448 -8.51 43.71 13.74
C ASP A 448 -7.58 42.76 14.49
N PHE A 449 -8.02 41.50 14.72
CA PHE A 449 -7.15 40.55 15.39
C PHE A 449 -5.97 40.10 14.50
N ILE A 450 -6.17 39.99 13.18
CA ILE A 450 -5.08 39.64 12.25
C ILE A 450 -4.04 40.74 12.25
N SER A 451 -4.44 42.00 12.16
CA SER A 451 -3.53 43.14 12.14
C SER A 451 -2.80 43.35 13.46
N ALA A 452 -3.32 42.85 14.58
CA ALA A 452 -2.65 42.86 15.89
C ALA A 452 -1.57 41.77 16.03
N LEU A 453 -1.48 40.80 15.13
CA LEU A 453 -0.42 39.79 15.12
C LEU A 453 0.90 40.40 14.61
N PRO A 454 2.06 39.94 15.10
CA PRO A 454 3.38 40.47 14.72
C PRO A 454 3.61 40.52 13.20
N ASP A 455 3.18 39.46 12.47
CA ASP A 455 3.35 39.32 11.03
C ASP A 455 2.06 39.57 10.25
N GLY A 456 0.98 40.04 10.94
CA GLY A 456 -0.31 40.34 10.33
C GLY A 456 -0.86 39.18 9.49
N TYR A 457 -1.25 39.46 8.26
CA TYR A 457 -1.75 38.46 7.30
C TYR A 457 -0.72 37.41 6.89
N ASN A 458 0.58 37.69 7.06
CA ASN A 458 1.66 36.73 6.76
C ASN A 458 1.90 35.77 7.91
N THR A 459 1.20 35.90 9.03
CA THR A 459 1.33 34.99 10.17
C THR A 459 1.05 33.56 9.75
N ILE A 460 2.00 32.64 9.94
CA ILE A 460 1.84 31.23 9.64
C ILE A 460 1.00 30.57 10.73
N ILE A 461 -0.06 29.91 10.30
CA ILE A 461 -0.96 29.15 11.18
C ILE A 461 -0.44 27.72 11.32
N GLY A 462 -0.41 27.20 12.55
CA GLY A 462 -0.13 25.77 12.76
C GLY A 462 -1.21 24.85 12.19
N GLU A 463 -0.87 23.58 12.01
CA GLU A 463 -1.78 22.58 11.47
C GLU A 463 -3.14 22.56 12.20
N GLY A 464 -4.23 22.57 11.44
CA GLY A 464 -5.58 22.65 11.99
C GLY A 464 -5.89 23.95 12.73
N GLY A 465 -5.06 25.00 12.58
CA GLY A 465 -5.23 26.27 13.27
C GLY A 465 -4.87 26.21 14.76
N SER A 466 -3.96 25.35 15.18
CA SER A 466 -3.62 25.08 16.60
C SER A 466 -3.23 26.35 17.40
N THR A 467 -2.81 27.40 16.73
CA THR A 467 -2.39 28.69 17.35
C THR A 467 -3.54 29.69 17.53
N LEU A 468 -4.74 29.41 17.00
CA LEU A 468 -5.87 30.32 17.01
C LEU A 468 -7.00 29.79 17.90
N SER A 469 -7.79 30.69 18.50
CA SER A 469 -9.02 30.36 19.21
C SER A 469 -10.10 29.83 18.24
N GLY A 470 -11.10 29.11 18.73
CA GLY A 470 -12.19 28.59 17.91
C GLY A 470 -12.97 29.71 17.17
N GLY A 471 -13.19 30.85 17.82
CA GLY A 471 -13.84 32.00 17.21
C GLY A 471 -13.02 32.67 16.10
N GLU A 472 -11.70 32.73 16.25
CA GLU A 472 -10.80 33.28 15.22
C GLU A 472 -10.77 32.38 13.99
N LYS A 473 -10.70 31.06 14.18
CA LYS A 473 -10.80 30.07 13.08
C LYS A 473 -12.09 30.23 12.31
N GLN A 474 -13.21 30.38 13.03
CA GLN A 474 -14.52 30.50 12.41
C GLN A 474 -14.63 31.79 11.59
N ARG A 475 -14.12 32.93 12.10
CA ARG A 475 -14.11 34.19 11.35
C ARG A 475 -13.23 34.11 10.09
N ILE A 476 -12.08 33.45 10.15
CA ILE A 476 -11.26 33.21 8.95
C ILE A 476 -12.01 32.34 7.92
N SER A 477 -12.75 31.31 8.36
CA SER A 477 -13.57 30.49 7.47
C SER A 477 -14.71 31.31 6.84
N ILE A 478 -15.33 32.25 7.59
CA ILE A 478 -16.32 33.17 7.07
C ILE A 478 -15.67 34.12 6.04
N ALA A 479 -14.48 34.67 6.31
CA ALA A 479 -13.75 35.52 5.35
C ALA A 479 -13.46 34.75 4.04
N ARG A 480 -13.08 33.44 4.13
CA ARG A 480 -12.90 32.56 2.98
C ARG A 480 -14.18 32.43 2.13
N ALA A 481 -15.32 32.24 2.80
CA ALA A 481 -16.61 32.12 2.13
C ALA A 481 -17.07 33.47 1.48
N ILE A 482 -16.82 34.58 2.15
CA ILE A 482 -17.11 35.93 1.63
C ILE A 482 -16.23 36.24 0.41
N LEU A 483 -14.93 35.90 0.47
CA LEU A 483 -13.98 36.14 -0.64
C LEU A 483 -14.35 35.34 -1.88
N LYS A 484 -14.86 34.11 -1.71
CA LYS A 484 -15.34 33.27 -2.81
C LYS A 484 -16.52 33.87 -3.55
N ASP A 485 -17.40 34.62 -2.85
CA ASP A 485 -18.55 35.34 -3.38
C ASP A 485 -19.45 34.50 -4.31
N ALA A 486 -19.69 33.23 -3.93
CA ALA A 486 -20.56 32.36 -4.69
C ALA A 486 -22.05 32.73 -4.54
N PRO A 487 -22.90 32.42 -5.57
CA PRO A 487 -24.34 32.77 -5.55
C PRO A 487 -25.11 32.14 -4.39
N LEU A 488 -24.70 30.97 -3.91
CA LEU A 488 -25.31 30.27 -2.78
C LEU A 488 -24.36 30.28 -1.60
N SER A 489 -24.88 30.52 -0.40
CA SER A 489 -24.10 30.47 0.84
C SER A 489 -24.74 29.51 1.85
N LEU A 490 -24.01 28.52 2.32
CA LEU A 490 -24.40 27.57 3.36
C LEU A 490 -23.52 27.82 4.60
N ILE A 491 -24.16 28.28 5.71
CA ILE A 491 -23.46 28.71 6.92
C ILE A 491 -23.90 27.90 8.14
#